data_6d4dbf232f4dd4e48cfcf949c359bea7
#
_entry.id   6d4dbf232f4dd4e48cfcf949c359bea7
#
_cell.length_a   1.000
_cell.length_b   1.000
_cell.length_c   1.000
_cell.angle_alpha   90.00
_cell.angle_beta   90.00
_cell.angle_gamma   90.00
#
_symmetry.space_group_name_H-M   'P 1'
#
loop_
_entity.id
_entity.type
_entity.pdbx_description
1 polymer ?
#
loop_
_entity_poly.entity_id
_entity_poly.type
_entity_poly.pdbx_seq_one_letter_code
_entity_poly.pdbx_strand_id
1 'polypeptide(L)' 'MNSRVQVGSKVKRTYENGDGATETEVGVVVHIWRDSETGLDDAYIAFLGKNFPDGKPDVKPCILRYFLSGLELID' A
#
# COMPACT_ATOMS: atom_id res chain seq x y z
N MET A 1 13.72 -6.15 -4.82
CA MET A 1 13.70 -6.52 -3.41
C MET A 1 13.19 -5.35 -2.57
N ASN A 2 12.20 -5.60 -1.71
CA ASN A 2 11.54 -4.54 -0.97
C ASN A 2 12.10 -4.34 0.43
N SER A 3 13.39 -4.61 0.61
CA SER A 3 14.05 -4.50 1.91
C SER A 3 14.03 -3.07 2.48
N ARG A 4 13.75 -2.09 1.64
CA ARG A 4 13.66 -0.69 2.08
C ARG A 4 12.28 -0.30 2.59
N VAL A 5 11.29 -1.12 2.35
CA VAL A 5 9.94 -0.82 2.81
C VAL A 5 9.89 -1.08 4.31
N GLN A 6 9.43 -0.08 5.04
CA GLN A 6 9.33 -0.16 6.49
C GLN A 6 8.13 0.65 6.94
N VAL A 7 7.78 0.52 8.21
CA VAL A 7 6.68 1.29 8.78
C VAL A 7 6.94 2.78 8.56
N GLY A 8 5.95 3.47 8.03
CA GLY A 8 6.06 4.87 7.66
C GLY A 8 6.42 5.12 6.20
N SER A 9 6.82 4.08 5.47
CA SER A 9 7.14 4.22 4.05
C SER A 9 5.88 4.54 3.25
N LYS A 10 6.04 5.37 2.22
CA LYS A 10 5.00 5.59 1.23
C LYS A 10 5.14 4.55 0.14
N VAL A 11 4.04 3.90 -0.18
CA VAL A 11 4.01 2.86 -1.20
C VAL A 11 2.84 3.09 -2.13
N LYS A 12 2.90 2.49 -3.31
CA LYS A 12 1.78 2.54 -4.24
C LYS A 12 1.42 1.16 -4.70
N ARG A 13 0.17 1.01 -5.04
CA ARG A 13 -0.34 -0.18 -5.74
C ARG A 13 -1.02 0.25 -7.02
N THR A 14 -0.99 -0.64 -7.98
CA THR A 14 -1.71 -0.45 -9.25
C THR A 14 -2.71 -1.58 -9.37
N TYR A 15 -3.93 -1.26 -9.71
CA TYR A 15 -4.98 -2.25 -9.85
C TYR A 15 -5.91 -1.89 -10.99
N GLU A 16 -6.65 -2.87 -11.48
CA GLU A 16 -7.64 -2.67 -12.51
C GLU A 16 -9.00 -2.48 -11.85
N ASN A 17 -9.66 -1.39 -12.18
CA ASN A 17 -10.98 -1.12 -11.62
C ASN A 17 -12.07 -1.87 -12.39
N GLY A 18 -13.33 -1.70 -11.96
CA GLY A 18 -14.46 -2.39 -12.59
C GLY A 18 -14.72 -2.04 -14.05
N ASP A 19 -14.17 -0.93 -14.53
CA ASP A 19 -14.30 -0.50 -15.92
C ASP A 19 -13.14 -0.97 -16.80
N GLY A 20 -12.21 -1.73 -16.24
CA GLY A 20 -11.04 -2.20 -16.95
C GLY A 20 -9.91 -1.19 -17.04
N ALA A 21 -10.05 -0.04 -16.43
CA ALA A 21 -8.99 0.96 -16.39
C ALA A 21 -8.02 0.69 -15.25
N THR A 22 -6.76 1.01 -15.48
CA THR A 22 -5.73 0.86 -14.46
C THR A 22 -5.70 2.10 -13.57
N GLU A 23 -5.73 1.88 -12.28
CA GLU A 23 -5.64 2.96 -11.30
C GLU A 23 -4.49 2.70 -10.33
N THR A 24 -3.91 3.78 -9.85
CA THR A 24 -2.81 3.74 -8.88
C THR A 24 -3.24 4.46 -7.61
N GLU A 25 -2.93 3.86 -6.48
CA GLU A 25 -3.28 4.41 -5.17
C GLU A 25 -2.05 4.42 -4.28
N VAL A 26 -1.87 5.51 -3.54
CA VAL A 26 -0.75 5.69 -2.62
C VAL A 26 -1.22 5.44 -1.21
N GLY A 27 -0.40 4.74 -0.44
CA GLY A 27 -0.68 4.49 0.96
C GLY A 27 0.58 4.60 1.81
N VAL A 28 0.38 4.46 3.11
CA VAL A 28 1.47 4.48 4.08
C VAL A 28 1.48 3.16 4.82
N VAL A 29 2.66 2.56 4.95
CA VAL A 29 2.81 1.30 5.69
C VAL A 29 2.66 1.58 7.18
N VAL A 30 1.72 0.89 7.83
CA VAL A 30 1.46 1.07 9.25
C VAL A 30 1.94 -0.09 10.11
N HIS A 31 2.13 -1.26 9.52
CA HIS A 31 2.65 -2.42 10.25
C HIS A 31 3.19 -3.45 9.27
N ILE A 32 4.26 -4.14 9.63
CA ILE A 32 4.88 -5.21 8.84
C ILE A 32 5.11 -6.41 9.74
N TRP A 33 4.82 -7.60 9.22
CA TRP A 33 5.15 -8.85 9.92
C TRP A 33 5.43 -9.94 8.90
N ARG A 34 6.07 -11.01 9.36
CA ARG A 34 6.26 -12.20 8.53
C ARG A 34 5.17 -13.20 8.86
N ASP A 35 4.47 -13.63 7.83
CA ASP A 35 3.43 -14.64 7.97
C ASP A 35 4.09 -16.01 8.10
N SER A 36 3.81 -16.71 9.19
CA SER A 36 4.42 -18.01 9.44
C SER A 36 3.88 -19.10 8.51
N GLU A 37 2.71 -18.93 7.94
CA GLU A 37 2.11 -19.91 7.03
C GLU A 37 2.71 -19.81 5.63
N THR A 38 2.92 -18.60 5.15
CA THR A 38 3.42 -18.39 3.79
C THR A 38 4.92 -18.16 3.73
N GLY A 39 5.53 -17.74 4.83
CA GLY A 39 6.93 -17.35 4.86
C GLY A 39 7.20 -16.02 4.20
N LEU A 40 6.17 -15.28 3.84
CA LEU A 40 6.28 -14.00 3.14
C LEU A 40 6.02 -12.85 4.10
N ASP A 41 6.56 -11.69 3.76
CA ASP A 41 6.31 -10.49 4.54
C ASP A 41 4.98 -9.86 4.12
N ASP A 42 4.14 -9.60 5.11
CA ASP A 42 2.86 -8.93 4.94
C ASP A 42 2.91 -7.55 5.56
N ALA A 43 2.03 -6.69 5.13
CA ALA A 43 1.91 -5.35 5.68
C ALA A 43 0.46 -4.89 5.71
N TYR A 44 0.15 -4.05 6.68
CA TYR A 44 -1.06 -3.24 6.65
C TYR A 44 -0.72 -1.89 6.05
N ILE A 45 -1.52 -1.47 5.07
CA ILE A 45 -1.31 -0.23 4.34
C ILE A 45 -2.54 0.65 4.54
N ALA A 46 -2.33 1.87 4.98
CA ALA A 46 -3.40 2.86 5.08
C ALA A 46 -3.46 3.64 3.77
N PHE A 47 -4.51 3.45 3.00
CA PHE A 47 -4.74 4.18 1.75
C PHE A 47 -5.59 5.40 2.05
N LEU A 48 -5.09 6.56 1.65
CA LEU A 48 -5.67 7.85 2.02
C LEU A 48 -6.34 8.56 0.84
N GLY A 49 -6.59 7.82 -0.25
CA GLY A 49 -7.27 8.36 -1.41
C GLY A 49 -6.32 8.73 -2.54
N LYS A 50 -6.90 9.04 -3.68
CA LYS A 50 -6.13 9.26 -4.92
C LYS A 50 -5.26 10.51 -4.87
N ASN A 51 -5.65 11.49 -4.08
CA ASN A 51 -4.95 12.77 -4.04
C ASN A 51 -3.84 12.84 -3.01
N PHE A 52 -3.69 11.79 -2.20
CA PHE A 52 -2.62 11.75 -1.22
C PHE A 52 -1.28 11.49 -1.93
N PRO A 53 -0.19 12.16 -1.54
CA PRO A 53 -0.08 13.10 -0.41
C PRO A 53 -0.34 14.56 -0.75
N ASP A 54 -0.62 14.88 -2.01
CA ASP A 54 -0.65 16.26 -2.49
C ASP A 54 -1.94 17.01 -2.16
N GLY A 55 -2.98 16.29 -1.81
CA GLY A 55 -4.26 16.88 -1.47
C GLY A 55 -4.78 16.34 -0.16
N LYS A 56 -6.02 16.67 0.13
CA LYS A 56 -6.68 16.14 1.31
C LYS A 56 -6.93 14.65 1.12
N PRO A 57 -6.77 13.84 2.16
CA PRO A 57 -7.21 12.46 2.08
C PRO A 57 -8.71 12.40 1.84
N ASP A 58 -9.15 11.31 1.24
CA ASP A 58 -10.56 11.05 1.11
C ASP A 58 -11.18 10.83 2.48
N VAL A 59 -12.46 10.53 2.50
CA VAL A 59 -13.28 10.53 3.70
C VAL A 59 -12.65 9.79 4.87
N LYS A 60 -12.16 8.59 4.64
CA LYS A 60 -11.52 7.78 5.68
C LYS A 60 -10.40 6.97 5.08
N PRO A 61 -9.29 6.80 5.80
CA PRO A 61 -8.27 5.88 5.35
C PRO A 61 -8.82 4.46 5.34
N CYS A 62 -8.48 3.71 4.30
CA CYS A 62 -8.82 2.31 4.20
C CYS A 62 -7.55 1.52 4.49
N ILE A 63 -7.57 0.67 5.53
CA ILE A 63 -6.41 -0.13 5.89
C ILE A 63 -6.61 -1.52 5.31
N LEU A 64 -5.71 -1.91 4.43
CA LEU A 64 -5.75 -3.20 3.76
C LEU A 64 -4.46 -3.96 3.98
N ARG A 65 -4.56 -5.28 3.88
CA ARG A 65 -3.42 -6.18 4.01
C ARG A 65 -2.86 -6.48 2.61
N TYR A 66 -1.54 -6.37 2.47
CA TYR A 66 -0.86 -6.70 1.23
C TYR A 66 0.43 -7.44 1.50
N PHE A 67 0.84 -8.28 0.54
CA PHE A 67 2.21 -8.78 0.51
C PHE A 67 3.13 -7.62 0.14
N LEU A 68 4.26 -7.51 0.81
CA LEU A 68 5.23 -6.46 0.50
C LEU A 68 5.67 -6.51 -0.96
N SER A 69 5.77 -7.72 -1.52
CA SER A 69 6.19 -7.89 -2.91
C SER A 69 5.24 -7.27 -3.93
N GLY A 70 3.98 -7.01 -3.54
CA GLY A 70 2.99 -6.39 -4.41
C GLY A 70 2.97 -4.87 -4.39
N LEU A 71 3.88 -4.25 -3.64
CA LEU A 71 3.90 -2.82 -3.45
C LEU A 71 5.16 -2.21 -4.04
N GLU A 72 5.05 -0.98 -4.53
CA GLU A 72 6.20 -0.20 -4.98
C GLU A 72 6.48 0.90 -3.97
N LEU A 73 7.76 1.02 -3.60
CA LEU A 73 8.20 2.11 -2.72
C LEU A 73 8.22 3.42 -3.47
N ILE A 74 7.70 4.45 -2.82
CA ILE A 74 7.74 5.82 -3.35
C ILE A 74 8.61 6.65 -2.43
N ASP A 75 9.54 7.36 -3.00
CA ASP A 75 10.38 8.27 -2.24
C ASP A 75 9.81 9.67 -2.22
#